data_bc450488a1d58f4a14b6900193be5c94
#
_entry.id   bc450488a1d58f4a14b6900193be5c94
#
_cell.length_a   1.000
_cell.length_b   1.000
_cell.length_c   1.000
_cell.angle_alpha   90.00
_cell.angle_beta   90.00
_cell.angle_gamma   90.00
#
_symmetry.space_group_name_H-M   'P 1'
#
loop_
_entity.id
_entity.type
_entity.pdbx_description
1 polymer ?
#
loop_
_entity_poly.entity_id
_entity_poly.type
_entity_poly.pdbx_seq_one_letter_code
_entity_poly.pdbx_strand_id
1 'polypeptide(L)'
;MTNGAHALIRTLVDSGLDTCFMNPGTSEMHFVAALDAVPEMRSVLALFEGVATGAADGYGRMAGRPAATLLHLGPGLGNGLANLHNARRARTPIVNIVGDHATYHKQYDAQLESDIETVARNVSTFIRWSTKPDEVGADAADAVSAASGPPGQVATLVLPADVSWSEGGLPGRLPIPARPEPPADAAIAEIAAALQSGEPACVFVGGRAGRAELLAQASGIAAATGAKLLCETFPARLERGAGRAPLDRLAYLAEFAAMQLDGLRHIVLVDAKAPVSFFAYPGKASDLVPEGCRVHMLAPPDGDLATALAMLAERVGASTAPVQQAAAPELPTG
;
A
#
# COMPACT_ATOMS: atom_id res chain seq x y z
N MET A 1 -3.88 20.98 -30.02
CA MET A 1 -2.73 20.96 -29.11
C MET A 1 -3.15 20.27 -27.81
N THR A 2 -2.25 19.61 -27.15
CA THR A 2 -2.54 18.83 -25.93
C THR A 2 -2.51 19.76 -24.73
N ASN A 3 -3.58 19.80 -23.93
CA ASN A 3 -3.57 20.57 -22.67
C ASN A 3 -3.03 19.70 -21.51
N GLY A 4 -2.86 20.31 -20.34
CA GLY A 4 -2.32 19.61 -19.16
C GLY A 4 -3.17 18.41 -18.75
N ALA A 5 -4.50 18.50 -18.82
CA ALA A 5 -5.40 17.38 -18.48
C ALA A 5 -5.22 16.17 -19.41
N HIS A 6 -5.10 16.39 -20.72
CA HIS A 6 -4.82 15.31 -21.67
C HIS A 6 -3.47 14.66 -21.42
N ALA A 7 -2.42 15.48 -21.17
CA ALA A 7 -1.09 14.98 -20.87
C ALA A 7 -1.09 14.12 -19.60
N LEU A 8 -1.81 14.56 -18.56
CA LEU A 8 -1.98 13.80 -17.32
C LEU A 8 -2.61 12.43 -17.59
N ILE A 9 -3.82 12.41 -18.20
CA ILE A 9 -4.57 11.17 -18.39
C ILE A 9 -3.81 10.20 -19.29
N ARG A 10 -3.20 10.70 -20.38
CA ARG A 10 -2.38 9.87 -21.27
C ARG A 10 -1.19 9.28 -20.51
N THR A 11 -0.50 10.05 -19.68
CA THR A 11 0.61 9.56 -18.84
C THR A 11 0.16 8.45 -17.89
N LEU A 12 -1.00 8.61 -17.23
CA LEU A 12 -1.55 7.58 -16.35
C LEU A 12 -1.79 6.28 -17.09
N VAL A 13 -2.48 6.34 -18.25
CA VAL A 13 -2.78 5.17 -19.08
C VAL A 13 -1.52 4.50 -19.60
N ASP A 14 -0.59 5.27 -20.16
CA ASP A 14 0.69 4.76 -20.69
C ASP A 14 1.55 4.14 -19.57
N SER A 15 1.29 4.51 -18.33
CA SER A 15 1.90 3.96 -17.11
C SER A 15 1.16 2.73 -16.55
N GLY A 16 0.12 2.24 -17.23
CA GLY A 16 -0.69 1.09 -16.81
C GLY A 16 -1.76 1.40 -15.76
N LEU A 17 -2.03 2.68 -15.48
CA LEU A 17 -3.11 3.12 -14.62
C LEU A 17 -4.31 3.53 -15.49
N ASP A 18 -5.28 2.63 -15.61
CA ASP A 18 -6.42 2.73 -16.53
C ASP A 18 -7.76 2.95 -15.82
N THR A 19 -7.77 3.18 -14.52
CA THR A 19 -9.01 3.31 -13.75
C THR A 19 -8.94 4.51 -12.82
N CYS A 20 -9.94 5.40 -12.90
CA CYS A 20 -10.10 6.58 -12.04
C CYS A 20 -11.47 6.58 -11.37
N PHE A 21 -11.49 6.62 -10.04
CA PHE A 21 -12.71 6.82 -9.24
C PHE A 21 -12.81 8.31 -8.90
N MET A 22 -13.93 8.96 -9.22
CA MET A 22 -13.98 10.41 -9.16
C MET A 22 -15.27 10.99 -8.62
N ASN A 23 -15.16 12.13 -7.94
CA ASN A 23 -16.24 13.05 -7.63
C ASN A 23 -15.76 14.46 -7.97
N PRO A 24 -15.83 14.87 -9.25
CA PRO A 24 -15.30 16.13 -9.71
C PRO A 24 -16.26 17.29 -9.46
N GLY A 25 -15.69 18.48 -9.36
CA GLY A 25 -16.45 19.73 -9.42
C GLY A 25 -15.97 20.63 -10.58
N THR A 26 -16.23 21.94 -10.49
CA THR A 26 -15.99 22.89 -11.58
C THR A 26 -14.52 23.01 -11.96
N SER A 27 -13.60 22.93 -11.00
CA SER A 27 -12.15 23.05 -11.25
C SER A 27 -11.59 21.86 -12.02
N GLU A 28 -12.25 20.71 -11.98
CA GLU A 28 -11.82 19.48 -12.62
C GLU A 28 -12.46 19.22 -13.99
N MET A 29 -13.31 20.16 -14.50
CA MET A 29 -14.04 19.95 -15.76
C MET A 29 -13.14 19.72 -16.97
N HIS A 30 -11.94 20.29 -16.99
CA HIS A 30 -10.99 20.03 -18.09
C HIS A 30 -10.42 18.63 -18.06
N PHE A 31 -10.23 18.06 -16.86
CA PHE A 31 -9.89 16.64 -16.70
C PHE A 31 -11.06 15.76 -17.22
N VAL A 32 -12.28 16.07 -16.79
CA VAL A 32 -13.47 15.32 -17.24
C VAL A 32 -13.64 15.37 -18.76
N ALA A 33 -13.49 16.55 -19.36
CA ALA A 33 -13.56 16.70 -20.81
C ALA A 33 -12.44 15.94 -21.56
N ALA A 34 -11.26 15.84 -20.97
CA ALA A 34 -10.13 15.13 -21.56
C ALA A 34 -10.34 13.60 -21.59
N LEU A 35 -11.22 13.04 -20.74
CA LEU A 35 -11.56 11.62 -20.74
C LEU A 35 -12.16 11.16 -22.08
N ASP A 36 -12.91 12.02 -22.78
CA ASP A 36 -13.49 11.71 -24.08
C ASP A 36 -12.42 11.43 -25.15
N ALA A 37 -11.24 12.03 -25.00
CA ALA A 37 -10.12 11.84 -25.92
C ALA A 37 -9.19 10.66 -25.53
N VAL A 38 -9.38 10.07 -24.36
CA VAL A 38 -8.58 8.96 -23.82
C VAL A 38 -9.50 7.86 -23.29
N PRO A 39 -10.20 7.15 -24.20
CA PRO A 39 -11.23 6.16 -23.83
C PRO A 39 -10.68 4.94 -23.09
N GLU A 40 -9.37 4.74 -23.07
CA GLU A 40 -8.71 3.70 -22.31
C GLU A 40 -8.77 3.95 -20.80
N MET A 41 -8.95 5.20 -20.36
CA MET A 41 -9.16 5.54 -18.96
C MET A 41 -10.62 5.23 -18.58
N ARG A 42 -10.81 4.17 -17.82
CA ARG A 42 -12.10 3.85 -17.21
C ARG A 42 -12.40 4.80 -16.07
N SER A 43 -13.32 5.72 -16.27
CA SER A 43 -13.78 6.64 -15.23
C SER A 43 -15.04 6.09 -14.54
N VAL A 44 -15.05 6.15 -13.21
CA VAL A 44 -16.17 5.69 -12.37
C VAL A 44 -16.61 6.85 -11.49
N LEU A 45 -17.78 7.40 -11.76
CA LEU A 45 -18.36 8.47 -10.96
C LEU A 45 -18.85 7.91 -9.63
N ALA A 46 -18.39 8.51 -8.54
CA ALA A 46 -18.88 8.27 -7.19
C ALA A 46 -19.69 9.50 -6.73
N LEU A 47 -20.70 9.29 -5.90
CA LEU A 47 -21.57 10.37 -5.40
C LEU A 47 -21.01 11.03 -4.12
N PHE A 48 -19.84 10.58 -3.65
CA PHE A 48 -19.15 11.09 -2.47
C PHE A 48 -17.68 10.69 -2.54
N GLU A 49 -16.77 11.59 -2.20
CA GLU A 49 -15.32 11.35 -2.35
C GLU A 49 -14.80 10.23 -1.45
N GLY A 50 -15.42 10.03 -0.28
CA GLY A 50 -15.13 8.86 0.57
C GLY A 50 -15.41 7.54 -0.14
N VAL A 51 -16.42 7.48 -1.02
CA VAL A 51 -16.70 6.29 -1.86
C VAL A 51 -15.62 6.16 -2.94
N ALA A 52 -15.22 7.26 -3.58
CA ALA A 52 -14.18 7.24 -4.60
C ALA A 52 -12.85 6.71 -4.03
N THR A 53 -12.42 7.24 -2.89
CA THR A 53 -11.17 6.84 -2.23
C THR A 53 -11.24 5.42 -1.65
N GLY A 54 -12.41 5.00 -1.13
CA GLY A 54 -12.64 3.62 -0.69
C GLY A 54 -12.62 2.61 -1.83
N ALA A 55 -13.19 2.97 -2.99
CA ALA A 55 -13.14 2.14 -4.20
C ALA A 55 -11.69 1.99 -4.72
N ALA A 56 -10.92 3.09 -4.72
CA ALA A 56 -9.50 3.06 -5.09
C ALA A 56 -8.67 2.20 -4.13
N ASP A 57 -8.92 2.27 -2.81
CA ASP A 57 -8.28 1.41 -1.82
C ASP A 57 -8.60 -0.07 -2.08
N GLY A 58 -9.87 -0.41 -2.25
CA GLY A 58 -10.28 -1.78 -2.58
C GLY A 58 -9.66 -2.29 -3.89
N TYR A 59 -9.67 -1.46 -4.93
CA TYR A 59 -9.05 -1.79 -6.22
C TYR A 59 -7.55 -2.07 -6.07
N GLY A 60 -6.80 -1.16 -5.45
CA GLY A 60 -5.35 -1.30 -5.28
C GLY A 60 -4.97 -2.56 -4.49
N ARG A 61 -5.72 -2.88 -3.43
CA ARG A 61 -5.52 -4.14 -2.67
C ARG A 61 -5.75 -5.37 -3.51
N MET A 62 -6.80 -5.39 -4.34
CA MET A 62 -7.17 -6.58 -5.10
C MET A 62 -6.39 -6.71 -6.40
N ALA A 63 -6.20 -5.62 -7.15
CA ALA A 63 -5.47 -5.63 -8.42
C ALA A 63 -3.94 -5.65 -8.25
N GLY A 64 -3.42 -5.19 -7.10
CA GLY A 64 -1.97 -5.08 -6.86
C GLY A 64 -1.30 -3.99 -7.70
N ARG A 65 -2.08 -3.05 -8.24
CA ARG A 65 -1.63 -1.90 -9.04
C ARG A 65 -2.45 -0.66 -8.70
N PRO A 66 -1.92 0.56 -8.93
CA PRO A 66 -2.64 1.77 -8.55
C PRO A 66 -3.91 2.00 -9.35
N ALA A 67 -4.90 2.64 -8.70
CA ALA A 67 -5.96 3.39 -9.35
C ALA A 67 -5.74 4.89 -9.10
N ALA A 68 -6.34 5.75 -9.95
CA ALA A 68 -6.43 7.17 -9.67
C ALA A 68 -7.71 7.49 -8.89
N THR A 69 -7.67 8.58 -8.12
CA THR A 69 -8.85 9.31 -7.65
C THR A 69 -8.83 10.73 -8.18
N LEU A 70 -9.99 11.32 -8.42
CA LEU A 70 -10.13 12.75 -8.74
C LEU A 70 -11.10 13.38 -7.74
N LEU A 71 -10.59 14.30 -6.93
CA LEU A 71 -11.30 14.90 -5.80
C LEU A 71 -11.42 16.41 -5.98
N HIS A 72 -12.56 16.98 -5.54
CA HIS A 72 -12.86 18.41 -5.70
C HIS A 72 -12.22 19.25 -4.61
N LEU A 73 -11.06 19.81 -4.91
CA LEU A 73 -10.31 20.73 -4.06
C LEU A 73 -10.07 20.20 -2.63
N GLY A 74 -9.79 21.09 -1.70
CA GLY A 74 -9.59 20.77 -0.28
C GLY A 74 -10.78 20.10 0.38
N PRO A 75 -12.03 20.58 0.20
CA PRO A 75 -13.21 19.91 0.75
C PRO A 75 -13.38 18.47 0.26
N GLY A 76 -13.13 18.21 -1.03
CA GLY A 76 -13.19 16.85 -1.58
C GLY A 76 -12.10 15.94 -1.02
N LEU A 77 -10.88 16.46 -0.86
CA LEU A 77 -9.81 15.74 -0.16
C LEU A 77 -10.21 15.45 1.28
N GLY A 78 -10.78 16.44 1.99
CA GLY A 78 -11.29 16.27 3.35
C GLY A 78 -12.29 15.12 3.48
N ASN A 79 -13.25 15.04 2.55
CA ASN A 79 -14.23 13.95 2.49
C ASN A 79 -13.59 12.58 2.22
N GLY A 80 -12.49 12.54 1.46
CA GLY A 80 -11.79 11.32 1.11
C GLY A 80 -10.82 10.78 2.17
N LEU A 81 -10.46 11.60 3.19
CA LEU A 81 -9.36 11.30 4.12
C LEU A 81 -9.50 9.99 4.87
N ALA A 82 -10.69 9.60 5.29
CA ALA A 82 -10.90 8.40 6.10
C ALA A 82 -10.41 7.15 5.37
N ASN A 83 -10.74 7.00 4.09
CA ASN A 83 -10.32 5.86 3.29
C ASN A 83 -8.89 6.00 2.76
N LEU A 84 -8.40 7.22 2.50
CA LEU A 84 -6.98 7.44 2.23
C LEU A 84 -6.10 7.11 3.45
N HIS A 85 -6.60 7.35 4.69
CA HIS A 85 -5.93 6.87 5.89
C HIS A 85 -5.84 5.33 5.90
N ASN A 86 -6.92 4.62 5.58
CA ASN A 86 -6.93 3.17 5.49
C ASN A 86 -5.96 2.67 4.41
N ALA A 87 -5.97 3.31 3.23
CA ALA A 87 -5.04 3.01 2.14
C ALA A 87 -3.57 3.20 2.56
N ARG A 88 -3.25 4.31 3.25
CA ARG A 88 -1.91 4.54 3.81
C ARG A 88 -1.49 3.43 4.78
N ARG A 89 -2.39 3.01 5.67
CA ARG A 89 -2.12 1.93 6.64
C ARG A 89 -1.90 0.59 5.95
N ALA A 90 -2.64 0.33 4.87
CA ALA A 90 -2.53 -0.88 4.06
C ALA A 90 -1.42 -0.82 3.00
N ARG A 91 -0.74 0.33 2.86
CA ARG A 91 0.23 0.58 1.78
C ARG A 91 -0.38 0.31 0.40
N THR A 92 -1.64 0.69 0.24
CA THR A 92 -2.35 0.54 -1.02
C THR A 92 -1.85 1.61 -2.02
N PRO A 93 -1.49 1.22 -3.24
CA PRO A 93 -1.08 2.17 -4.26
C PRO A 93 -2.28 2.97 -4.77
N ILE A 94 -2.24 4.30 -4.63
CA ILE A 94 -3.27 5.23 -5.13
C ILE A 94 -2.57 6.48 -5.66
N VAL A 95 -2.92 6.91 -6.88
CA VAL A 95 -2.61 8.24 -7.38
C VAL A 95 -3.81 9.14 -7.08
N ASN A 96 -3.67 9.96 -6.04
CA ASN A 96 -4.75 10.83 -5.55
C ASN A 96 -4.64 12.21 -6.20
N ILE A 97 -5.44 12.46 -7.24
CA ILE A 97 -5.48 13.73 -7.94
C ILE A 97 -6.49 14.64 -7.23
N VAL A 98 -6.05 15.81 -6.83
CA VAL A 98 -6.87 16.82 -6.17
C VAL A 98 -6.85 18.07 -7.05
N GLY A 99 -8.02 18.49 -7.53
CA GLY A 99 -8.14 19.76 -8.22
C GLY A 99 -7.81 20.93 -7.30
N ASP A 100 -7.46 22.05 -7.89
CA ASP A 100 -7.23 23.29 -7.15
C ASP A 100 -7.71 24.51 -7.96
N HIS A 101 -7.84 25.63 -7.29
CA HIS A 101 -8.07 26.90 -7.98
C HIS A 101 -6.95 27.20 -8.97
N ALA A 102 -7.27 28.00 -10.01
CA ALA A 102 -6.25 28.54 -10.89
C ALA A 102 -5.16 29.24 -10.08
N THR A 103 -3.90 29.07 -10.47
CA THR A 103 -2.73 29.59 -9.71
C THR A 103 -2.84 31.06 -9.38
N TYR A 104 -3.33 31.89 -10.33
CA TYR A 104 -3.54 33.32 -10.14
C TYR A 104 -4.75 33.64 -9.25
N HIS A 105 -5.65 32.70 -9.02
CA HIS A 105 -6.89 32.91 -8.26
C HIS A 105 -6.72 32.69 -6.75
N LYS A 106 -5.75 31.89 -6.35
CA LYS A 106 -5.50 31.50 -4.94
C LYS A 106 -5.37 32.70 -3.99
N GLN A 107 -4.76 33.80 -4.46
CA GLN A 107 -4.56 35.01 -3.67
C GLN A 107 -5.85 35.69 -3.19
N TYR A 108 -7.01 35.34 -3.76
CA TYR A 108 -8.30 35.96 -3.41
C TYR A 108 -9.04 35.19 -2.30
N ASP A 109 -8.48 34.11 -1.79
CA ASP A 109 -9.08 33.30 -0.73
C ASP A 109 -10.55 32.95 -1.02
N ALA A 110 -10.81 32.43 -2.23
CA ALA A 110 -12.15 32.13 -2.69
C ALA A 110 -12.79 31.00 -1.83
N GLN A 111 -14.11 30.86 -1.90
CA GLN A 111 -14.92 30.00 -0.99
C GLN A 111 -14.38 28.60 -0.75
N LEU A 112 -13.70 27.98 -1.70
CA LEU A 112 -13.17 26.62 -1.59
C LEU A 112 -11.63 26.58 -1.48
N GLU A 113 -10.97 27.75 -1.35
CA GLU A 113 -9.53 27.80 -1.11
C GLU A 113 -9.17 27.03 0.16
N SER A 114 -8.11 26.26 0.09
CA SER A 114 -7.69 25.38 1.19
C SER A 114 -6.19 25.12 1.13
N ASP A 115 -5.58 24.92 2.28
CA ASP A 115 -4.22 24.38 2.38
C ASP A 115 -4.26 22.85 2.13
N ILE A 116 -4.36 22.49 0.84
CA ILE A 116 -4.44 21.10 0.39
C ILE A 116 -3.22 20.29 0.82
N GLU A 117 -2.04 20.92 0.82
CA GLU A 117 -0.79 20.22 1.17
C GLU A 117 -0.78 19.74 2.63
N THR A 118 -1.17 20.62 3.57
CA THR A 118 -1.26 20.24 4.99
C THR A 118 -2.27 19.12 5.22
N VAL A 119 -3.41 19.14 4.52
CA VAL A 119 -4.42 18.09 4.60
C VAL A 119 -3.87 16.77 4.02
N ALA A 120 -3.22 16.82 2.86
CA ALA A 120 -2.66 15.64 2.18
C ALA A 120 -1.52 14.98 2.96
N ARG A 121 -0.71 15.73 3.71
CA ARG A 121 0.43 15.20 4.51
C ARG A 121 0.03 14.11 5.50
N ASN A 122 -1.21 14.07 5.93
CA ASN A 122 -1.69 13.04 6.85
C ASN A 122 -1.79 11.65 6.20
N VAL A 123 -1.93 11.60 4.88
CA VAL A 123 -2.19 10.36 4.14
C VAL A 123 -1.17 10.07 3.05
N SER A 124 -0.42 11.07 2.58
CA SER A 124 0.54 10.96 1.49
C SER A 124 1.94 11.36 1.94
N THR A 125 2.95 10.60 1.54
CA THR A 125 4.36 10.99 1.69
C THR A 125 4.93 11.62 0.42
N PHE A 126 4.30 11.35 -0.74
CA PHE A 126 4.57 12.05 -1.99
C PHE A 126 3.44 13.04 -2.25
N ILE A 127 3.78 14.34 -2.30
CA ILE A 127 2.85 15.41 -2.65
C ILE A 127 3.53 16.28 -3.70
N ARG A 128 2.88 16.47 -4.84
CA ARG A 128 3.38 17.29 -5.93
C ARG A 128 2.31 18.27 -6.38
N TRP A 129 2.70 19.51 -6.53
CA TRP A 129 1.91 20.56 -7.14
C TRP A 129 2.40 20.79 -8.56
N SER A 130 1.55 20.54 -9.56
CA SER A 130 1.90 20.88 -10.94
C SER A 130 1.74 22.39 -11.14
N THR A 131 2.77 23.05 -11.63
CA THR A 131 2.78 24.52 -11.78
C THR A 131 2.68 24.98 -13.23
N LYS A 132 2.95 24.07 -14.19
CA LYS A 132 2.89 24.36 -15.62
C LYS A 132 2.33 23.19 -16.40
N PRO A 133 1.63 23.42 -17.53
CA PRO A 133 1.02 22.35 -18.32
C PRO A 133 2.05 21.36 -18.92
N ASP A 134 3.26 21.79 -19.25
CA ASP A 134 4.34 20.97 -19.80
C ASP A 134 5.02 20.06 -18.75
N GLU A 135 4.87 20.37 -17.47
CA GLU A 135 5.40 19.58 -16.35
C GLU A 135 4.42 18.48 -15.87
N VAL A 136 3.11 18.64 -16.12
CA VAL A 136 2.05 17.76 -15.57
C VAL A 136 2.28 16.29 -15.87
N GLY A 137 2.73 15.95 -17.08
CA GLY A 137 2.98 14.54 -17.43
C GLY A 137 4.15 13.95 -16.66
N ALA A 138 5.23 14.70 -16.45
CA ALA A 138 6.36 14.24 -15.64
C ALA A 138 5.94 14.07 -14.17
N ASP A 139 5.19 15.04 -13.61
CA ASP A 139 4.66 14.98 -12.26
C ASP A 139 3.71 13.78 -12.06
N ALA A 140 2.90 13.47 -13.07
CA ALA A 140 2.02 12.30 -13.07
C ALA A 140 2.81 11.00 -13.08
N ALA A 141 3.86 10.91 -13.90
CA ALA A 141 4.73 9.74 -13.95
C ALA A 141 5.45 9.51 -12.61
N ASP A 142 5.95 10.57 -11.98
CA ASP A 142 6.55 10.52 -10.65
C ASP A 142 5.52 10.08 -9.60
N ALA A 143 4.27 10.57 -9.66
CA ALA A 143 3.20 10.16 -8.76
C ALA A 143 2.85 8.67 -8.92
N VAL A 144 2.77 8.16 -10.15
CA VAL A 144 2.54 6.71 -10.41
C VAL A 144 3.70 5.88 -9.87
N SER A 145 4.94 6.31 -10.10
CA SER A 145 6.13 5.64 -9.58
C SER A 145 6.13 5.59 -8.05
N ALA A 146 5.86 6.73 -7.40
CA ALA A 146 5.80 6.82 -5.95
C ALA A 146 4.65 5.96 -5.39
N ALA A 147 3.46 5.98 -6.02
CA ALA A 147 2.33 5.17 -5.58
C ALA A 147 2.61 3.67 -5.69
N SER A 148 3.28 3.25 -6.76
CA SER A 148 3.53 1.82 -7.03
C SER A 148 4.54 1.20 -6.08
N GLY A 149 5.50 1.95 -5.58
CA GLY A 149 6.54 1.50 -4.65
C GLY A 149 7.47 0.41 -5.19
N PRO A 150 7.98 -0.51 -4.39
CA PRO A 150 7.62 -0.85 -2.99
C PRO A 150 8.17 0.12 -1.92
N PRO A 151 7.47 0.31 -0.80
CA PRO A 151 6.07 -0.10 -0.58
C PRO A 151 5.09 0.77 -1.34
N GLY A 152 3.89 0.24 -1.65
CA GLY A 152 2.81 1.05 -2.21
C GLY A 152 2.37 2.16 -1.25
N GLN A 153 1.87 3.26 -1.79
CA GLN A 153 1.42 4.41 -0.99
C GLN A 153 0.37 5.25 -1.72
N VAL A 154 -0.23 6.17 -0.98
CA VAL A 154 -1.01 7.26 -1.58
C VAL A 154 -0.04 8.34 -2.04
N ALA A 155 -0.02 8.62 -3.33
CA ALA A 155 0.73 9.74 -3.92
C ALA A 155 -0.26 10.83 -4.35
N THR A 156 -0.18 12.01 -3.77
CA THR A 156 -1.09 13.12 -4.08
C THR A 156 -0.49 14.05 -5.11
N LEU A 157 -1.24 14.29 -6.19
CA LEU A 157 -0.93 15.24 -7.23
C LEU A 157 -1.99 16.35 -7.21
N VAL A 158 -1.59 17.58 -6.90
CA VAL A 158 -2.47 18.74 -6.93
C VAL A 158 -2.44 19.37 -8.32
N LEU A 159 -3.62 19.50 -8.94
CA LEU A 159 -3.80 19.95 -10.31
C LEU A 159 -4.57 21.27 -10.34
N PRO A 160 -3.91 22.43 -10.43
CA PRO A 160 -4.58 23.72 -10.61
C PRO A 160 -5.39 23.78 -11.91
N ALA A 161 -6.52 24.48 -11.88
CA ALA A 161 -7.44 24.54 -13.00
C ALA A 161 -6.79 25.14 -14.26
N ASP A 162 -6.01 26.21 -14.13
CA ASP A 162 -5.30 26.84 -15.25
C ASP A 162 -4.22 25.95 -15.86
N VAL A 163 -3.53 25.16 -15.05
CA VAL A 163 -2.56 24.16 -15.51
C VAL A 163 -3.28 23.05 -16.28
N SER A 164 -4.47 22.66 -15.81
CA SER A 164 -5.31 21.65 -16.46
C SER A 164 -5.79 22.04 -17.85
N TRP A 165 -6.26 23.30 -18.02
CA TRP A 165 -6.84 23.76 -19.30
C TRP A 165 -5.82 24.32 -20.29
N SER A 166 -4.65 24.76 -19.83
CA SER A 166 -3.66 25.43 -20.70
C SER A 166 -3.01 24.46 -21.67
N GLU A 167 -2.75 24.94 -22.87
CA GLU A 167 -2.06 24.18 -23.91
C GLU A 167 -0.57 23.98 -23.58
N GLY A 168 0.07 23.03 -24.24
CA GLY A 168 1.49 22.71 -24.07
C GLY A 168 1.75 21.50 -23.19
N GLY A 169 0.70 20.77 -22.79
CA GLY A 169 0.85 19.54 -22.03
C GLY A 169 1.67 18.48 -22.78
N LEU A 170 2.65 17.89 -22.09
CA LEU A 170 3.52 16.84 -22.61
C LEU A 170 3.31 15.57 -21.78
N PRO A 171 2.99 14.40 -22.39
CA PRO A 171 2.95 13.14 -21.66
C PRO A 171 4.32 12.79 -21.09
N GLY A 172 4.31 12.32 -19.82
CA GLY A 172 5.51 11.87 -19.12
C GLY A 172 5.81 10.40 -19.38
N ARG A 173 6.98 9.96 -18.91
CA ARG A 173 7.38 8.55 -18.93
C ARG A 173 7.74 8.11 -17.52
N LEU A 174 7.31 6.91 -17.14
CA LEU A 174 7.69 6.33 -15.85
C LEU A 174 9.22 6.28 -15.72
N PRO A 175 9.76 6.72 -14.58
CA PRO A 175 11.15 6.43 -14.26
C PRO A 175 11.34 4.91 -14.13
N ILE A 176 12.54 4.44 -14.45
CA ILE A 176 12.89 3.02 -14.26
C ILE A 176 12.88 2.72 -12.77
N PRO A 177 12.07 1.74 -12.30
CA PRO A 177 12.02 1.42 -10.89
C PRO A 177 13.39 0.95 -10.37
N ALA A 178 13.83 1.50 -9.24
CA ALA A 178 14.98 0.93 -8.54
C ALA A 178 14.61 -0.49 -8.06
N ARG A 179 15.51 -1.45 -8.27
CA ARG A 179 15.32 -2.78 -7.71
C ARG A 179 15.70 -2.75 -6.24
N PRO A 180 14.88 -3.32 -5.33
CA PRO A 180 15.27 -3.47 -3.96
C PRO A 180 16.55 -4.31 -3.85
N GLU A 181 17.46 -3.92 -2.97
CA GLU A 181 18.64 -4.72 -2.70
C GLU A 181 18.26 -6.00 -1.93
N PRO A 182 18.87 -7.14 -2.28
CA PRO A 182 18.68 -8.36 -1.49
C PRO A 182 19.30 -8.17 -0.09
N PRO A 183 18.79 -8.90 0.92
CA PRO A 183 19.39 -8.84 2.25
C PRO A 183 20.82 -9.39 2.23
N ALA A 184 21.65 -8.88 3.14
CA ALA A 184 23.03 -9.37 3.30
C ALA A 184 23.03 -10.84 3.77
N ASP A 185 23.91 -11.67 3.22
CA ASP A 185 24.01 -13.10 3.57
C ASP A 185 24.27 -13.32 5.07
N ALA A 186 25.01 -12.43 5.72
CA ALA A 186 25.25 -12.47 7.16
C ALA A 186 23.96 -12.31 7.98
N ALA A 187 23.04 -11.44 7.57
CA ALA A 187 21.74 -11.28 8.23
C ALA A 187 20.87 -12.53 8.07
N ILE A 188 20.86 -13.15 6.87
CA ILE A 188 20.18 -14.42 6.63
C ILE A 188 20.78 -15.54 7.50
N ALA A 189 22.09 -15.60 7.63
CA ALA A 189 22.76 -16.60 8.47
C ALA A 189 22.41 -16.44 9.95
N GLU A 190 22.36 -15.21 10.47
CA GLU A 190 21.94 -14.92 11.85
C GLU A 190 20.49 -15.36 12.10
N ILE A 191 19.57 -15.01 11.20
CA ILE A 191 18.15 -15.39 11.31
C ILE A 191 17.98 -16.90 11.25
N ALA A 192 18.66 -17.58 10.32
CA ALA A 192 18.63 -19.02 10.20
C ALA A 192 19.13 -19.72 11.49
N ALA A 193 20.23 -19.23 12.05
CA ALA A 193 20.76 -19.75 13.32
C ALA A 193 19.78 -19.54 14.49
N ALA A 194 19.09 -18.40 14.54
CA ALA A 194 18.05 -18.14 15.54
C ALA A 194 16.86 -19.12 15.39
N LEU A 195 16.38 -19.36 14.17
CA LEU A 195 15.28 -20.28 13.90
C LEU A 195 15.64 -21.76 14.14
N GLN A 196 16.93 -22.11 14.00
CA GLN A 196 17.44 -23.48 14.21
C GLN A 196 18.01 -23.70 15.62
N SER A 197 17.96 -22.70 16.51
CA SER A 197 18.50 -22.78 17.87
C SER A 197 17.76 -23.77 18.78
N GLY A 198 16.52 -24.16 18.41
CA GLY A 198 15.60 -24.91 19.26
C GLY A 198 14.80 -24.04 20.24
N GLU A 199 15.07 -22.73 20.29
CA GLU A 199 14.28 -21.77 21.08
C GLU A 199 12.95 -21.45 20.40
N PRO A 200 11.87 -21.17 21.17
CA PRO A 200 10.57 -20.82 20.58
C PRO A 200 10.67 -19.59 19.67
N ALA A 201 10.26 -19.73 18.41
CA ALA A 201 10.38 -18.70 17.39
C ALA A 201 9.05 -18.48 16.65
N CYS A 202 8.91 -17.31 16.02
CA CYS A 202 7.77 -16.95 15.18
C CYS A 202 8.24 -16.29 13.88
N VAL A 203 7.71 -16.74 12.74
CA VAL A 203 7.74 -16.00 11.48
C VAL A 203 6.48 -15.14 11.44
N PHE A 204 6.67 -13.81 11.51
CA PHE A 204 5.58 -12.84 11.60
C PHE A 204 5.48 -12.05 10.30
N VAL A 205 4.41 -12.28 9.55
CA VAL A 205 4.23 -11.75 8.20
C VAL A 205 3.21 -10.60 8.17
N GLY A 206 3.42 -9.64 7.30
CA GLY A 206 2.50 -8.55 7.04
C GLY A 206 2.48 -8.15 5.57
N GLY A 207 1.76 -7.10 5.24
CA GLY A 207 1.73 -6.49 3.93
C GLY A 207 1.67 -7.46 2.74
N ARG A 208 2.69 -7.41 1.87
CA ARG A 208 2.79 -8.28 0.68
C ARG A 208 3.09 -9.74 1.01
N ALA A 209 3.71 -10.02 2.17
CA ALA A 209 4.01 -11.39 2.59
C ALA A 209 2.75 -12.24 2.87
N GLY A 210 1.57 -11.62 2.99
CA GLY A 210 0.28 -12.31 3.04
C GLY A 210 -0.23 -12.85 1.70
N ARG A 211 0.49 -12.63 0.58
CA ARG A 211 0.15 -13.18 -0.75
C ARG A 211 0.59 -14.63 -0.85
N ALA A 212 -0.14 -15.41 -1.66
CA ALA A 212 -0.01 -16.86 -1.71
C ALA A 212 1.43 -17.37 -1.89
N GLU A 213 2.18 -16.79 -2.82
CA GLU A 213 3.54 -17.25 -3.14
C GLU A 213 4.52 -17.01 -1.99
N LEU A 214 4.51 -15.80 -1.41
CA LEU A 214 5.38 -15.43 -0.30
C LEU A 214 4.96 -16.15 0.99
N LEU A 215 3.65 -16.28 1.21
CA LEU A 215 3.11 -17.01 2.35
C LEU A 215 3.48 -18.51 2.29
N ALA A 216 3.52 -19.12 1.10
CA ALA A 216 3.96 -20.48 0.93
C ALA A 216 5.41 -20.69 1.40
N GLN A 217 6.31 -19.78 1.01
CA GLN A 217 7.71 -19.80 1.44
C GLN A 217 7.84 -19.59 2.97
N ALA A 218 7.13 -18.59 3.52
CA ALA A 218 7.11 -18.35 4.97
C ALA A 218 6.59 -19.57 5.76
N SER A 219 5.55 -20.24 5.23
CA SER A 219 5.01 -21.49 5.80
C SER A 219 6.01 -22.65 5.75
N GLY A 220 6.75 -22.77 4.64
CA GLY A 220 7.82 -23.77 4.52
C GLY A 220 8.92 -23.57 5.55
N ILE A 221 9.37 -22.31 5.73
CA ILE A 221 10.36 -21.93 6.75
C ILE A 221 9.85 -22.27 8.15
N ALA A 222 8.62 -21.88 8.48
CA ALA A 222 8.02 -22.15 9.78
C ALA A 222 7.93 -23.66 10.05
N ALA A 223 7.51 -24.46 9.06
CA ALA A 223 7.43 -25.91 9.18
C ALA A 223 8.80 -26.58 9.36
N ALA A 224 9.82 -26.14 8.62
CA ALA A 224 11.17 -26.70 8.70
C ALA A 224 11.87 -26.40 10.04
N THR A 225 11.53 -25.28 10.68
CA THR A 225 12.18 -24.82 11.91
C THR A 225 11.33 -25.01 13.16
N GLY A 226 10.06 -25.45 13.02
CA GLY A 226 9.11 -25.53 14.14
C GLY A 226 8.63 -24.18 14.65
N ALA A 227 8.92 -23.08 13.96
CA ALA A 227 8.48 -21.75 14.34
C ALA A 227 6.95 -21.60 14.15
N LYS A 228 6.32 -20.76 14.99
CA LYS A 228 4.93 -20.33 14.75
C LYS A 228 4.87 -19.46 13.48
N LEU A 229 3.73 -19.51 12.77
CA LEU A 229 3.46 -18.62 11.65
C LEU A 229 2.26 -17.75 12.01
N LEU A 230 2.49 -16.45 12.15
CA LEU A 230 1.45 -15.45 12.47
C LEU A 230 1.50 -14.30 11.48
N CYS A 231 0.37 -13.63 11.28
CA CYS A 231 0.36 -12.34 10.63
C CYS A 231 -0.17 -11.22 11.53
N GLU A 232 0.07 -9.99 11.07
CA GLU A 232 -0.45 -8.80 11.72
C GLU A 232 -1.99 -8.86 11.88
N THR A 233 -2.51 -8.17 12.87
CA THR A 233 -3.94 -8.15 13.21
C THR A 233 -4.81 -7.66 12.04
N PHE A 234 -4.31 -6.68 11.27
CA PHE A 234 -5.03 -6.04 10.15
C PHE A 234 -4.23 -6.15 8.85
N PRO A 235 -4.10 -7.34 8.27
CA PRO A 235 -3.40 -7.49 7.01
C PRO A 235 -4.13 -6.74 5.89
N ALA A 236 -3.38 -6.05 5.03
CA ALA A 236 -3.93 -5.32 3.89
C ALA A 236 -4.74 -6.24 2.95
N ARG A 237 -4.19 -7.44 2.70
CA ARG A 237 -4.83 -8.54 1.98
C ARG A 237 -4.18 -9.85 2.42
N LEU A 238 -5.02 -10.82 2.75
CA LEU A 238 -4.59 -12.17 3.09
C LEU A 238 -5.23 -13.18 2.15
N GLU A 239 -4.42 -13.95 1.44
CA GLU A 239 -4.92 -14.99 0.55
C GLU A 239 -5.12 -16.31 1.32
N ARG A 240 -6.37 -16.67 1.53
CA ARG A 240 -6.81 -17.82 2.32
C ARG A 240 -7.66 -18.77 1.49
N GLY A 241 -7.83 -19.97 1.97
CA GLY A 241 -8.75 -20.97 1.41
C GLY A 241 -8.05 -22.29 1.08
N ALA A 242 -8.78 -23.18 0.41
CA ALA A 242 -8.32 -24.49 0.03
C ALA A 242 -7.00 -24.44 -0.76
N GLY A 243 -6.06 -25.28 -0.41
CA GLY A 243 -4.74 -25.34 -1.05
C GLY A 243 -3.77 -24.23 -0.66
N ARG A 244 -4.18 -23.29 0.22
CA ARG A 244 -3.32 -22.21 0.76
C ARG A 244 -2.74 -22.60 2.11
N ALA A 245 -1.60 -22.03 2.46
CA ALA A 245 -1.02 -22.22 3.78
C ALA A 245 -1.96 -21.65 4.87
N PRO A 246 -2.27 -22.41 5.93
CA PRO A 246 -3.01 -21.88 7.06
C PRO A 246 -2.17 -20.83 7.78
N LEU A 247 -2.82 -19.77 8.24
CA LEU A 247 -2.17 -18.66 8.90
C LEU A 247 -3.09 -18.08 9.96
N ASP A 248 -2.58 -17.97 11.18
CA ASP A 248 -3.29 -17.30 12.27
C ASP A 248 -2.95 -15.80 12.31
N ARG A 249 -3.98 -15.01 12.56
CA ARG A 249 -3.80 -13.57 12.80
C ARG A 249 -3.48 -13.31 14.28
N LEU A 250 -2.61 -12.36 14.52
CA LEU A 250 -2.44 -11.82 15.85
C LEU A 250 -3.78 -11.26 16.35
N ALA A 251 -4.17 -11.63 17.54
CA ALA A 251 -5.46 -11.25 18.10
C ALA A 251 -5.58 -9.73 18.28
N TYR A 252 -6.81 -9.24 18.17
CA TYR A 252 -7.11 -7.81 18.35
C TYR A 252 -6.95 -7.35 19.79
N LEU A 253 -7.43 -8.14 20.76
CA LEU A 253 -7.31 -7.83 22.18
C LEU A 253 -5.91 -8.15 22.68
N ALA A 254 -5.29 -7.20 23.36
CA ALA A 254 -3.89 -7.29 23.80
C ALA A 254 -3.60 -8.52 24.64
N GLU A 255 -4.56 -8.96 25.48
CA GLU A 255 -4.43 -10.16 26.33
C GLU A 255 -4.26 -11.43 25.48
N PHE A 256 -5.09 -11.58 24.45
CA PHE A 256 -5.00 -12.74 23.57
C PHE A 256 -3.76 -12.69 22.66
N ALA A 257 -3.38 -11.48 22.22
CA ALA A 257 -2.14 -11.29 21.47
C ALA A 257 -0.92 -11.65 22.32
N ALA A 258 -0.87 -11.21 23.58
CA ALA A 258 0.18 -11.57 24.51
C ALA A 258 0.27 -13.08 24.75
N MET A 259 -0.88 -13.75 24.89
CA MET A 259 -0.92 -15.22 25.01
C MET A 259 -0.39 -15.94 23.74
N GLN A 260 -0.67 -15.41 22.54
CA GLN A 260 -0.14 -15.99 21.31
C GLN A 260 1.38 -15.87 21.20
N LEU A 261 1.94 -14.77 21.74
CA LEU A 261 3.36 -14.45 21.70
C LEU A 261 4.15 -14.96 22.92
N ASP A 262 3.45 -15.45 23.94
CA ASP A 262 4.08 -15.89 25.20
C ASP A 262 5.14 -16.97 24.96
N GLY A 263 6.24 -16.82 25.68
CA GLY A 263 7.39 -17.73 25.63
C GLY A 263 8.26 -17.59 24.39
N LEU A 264 7.92 -16.75 23.39
CA LEU A 264 8.77 -16.56 22.22
C LEU A 264 10.12 -15.93 22.60
N ARG A 265 11.17 -16.43 21.96
CA ARG A 265 12.55 -15.93 22.07
C ARG A 265 13.02 -15.22 20.81
N HIS A 266 12.39 -15.54 19.66
CA HIS A 266 12.71 -14.95 18.39
C HIS A 266 11.43 -14.60 17.62
N ILE A 267 11.34 -13.40 17.06
CA ILE A 267 10.33 -12.97 16.11
C ILE A 267 11.03 -12.50 14.85
N VAL A 268 10.77 -13.18 13.73
CA VAL A 268 11.31 -12.83 12.41
C VAL A 268 10.23 -12.06 11.63
N LEU A 269 10.46 -10.79 11.38
CA LEU A 269 9.53 -9.89 10.69
C LEU A 269 9.73 -9.97 9.17
N VAL A 270 8.63 -10.14 8.43
CA VAL A 270 8.59 -10.16 6.96
C VAL A 270 7.52 -9.21 6.49
N ASP A 271 7.90 -8.05 5.97
CA ASP A 271 6.99 -6.96 5.59
C ASP A 271 6.02 -6.56 6.73
N ALA A 272 6.46 -6.70 7.96
CA ALA A 272 5.68 -6.45 9.17
C ALA A 272 6.42 -5.53 10.13
N LYS A 273 5.68 -4.92 11.03
CA LYS A 273 6.23 -4.22 12.21
C LYS A 273 6.16 -5.15 13.43
N ALA A 274 7.02 -4.89 14.42
CA ALA A 274 6.92 -5.56 15.70
C ALA A 274 5.51 -5.40 16.29
N PRO A 275 4.98 -6.46 16.95
CA PRO A 275 3.62 -6.45 17.50
C PRO A 275 3.42 -5.36 18.56
N VAL A 276 2.34 -4.58 18.41
CA VAL A 276 1.93 -3.57 19.39
C VAL A 276 0.44 -3.72 19.71
N SER A 277 0.05 -3.33 20.92
CA SER A 277 -1.36 -3.25 21.29
C SER A 277 -2.09 -2.24 20.41
N PHE A 278 -3.32 -2.55 20.01
CA PHE A 278 -4.12 -1.62 19.19
C PHE A 278 -4.47 -0.35 19.97
N PHE A 279 -4.83 -0.50 21.22
CA PHE A 279 -5.08 0.60 22.15
C PHE A 279 -4.18 0.49 23.38
N ALA A 280 -3.88 1.62 24.00
CA ALA A 280 -3.31 1.66 25.34
C ALA A 280 -4.40 1.38 26.37
N TYR A 281 -4.11 0.49 27.32
CA TYR A 281 -4.99 0.15 28.41
C TYR A 281 -4.25 0.37 29.75
N PRO A 282 -4.94 0.81 30.82
CA PRO A 282 -4.34 0.93 32.14
C PRO A 282 -3.73 -0.40 32.60
N GLY A 283 -2.46 -0.36 33.01
CA GLY A 283 -1.73 -1.53 33.50
C GLY A 283 -1.40 -2.60 32.46
N LYS A 284 -1.53 -2.30 31.15
CA LYS A 284 -1.15 -3.20 30.05
C LYS A 284 -0.01 -2.61 29.25
N ALA A 285 0.89 -3.47 28.78
CA ALA A 285 1.97 -3.05 27.89
C ALA A 285 1.43 -2.67 26.50
N SER A 286 1.97 -1.61 25.92
CA SER A 286 1.72 -1.24 24.52
C SER A 286 2.59 -2.03 23.55
N ASP A 287 3.85 -2.34 23.94
CA ASP A 287 4.71 -3.27 23.24
C ASP A 287 4.32 -4.70 23.62
N LEU A 288 4.06 -5.53 22.63
CA LEU A 288 3.65 -6.93 22.80
C LEU A 288 4.78 -7.92 22.55
N VAL A 289 5.99 -7.44 22.24
CA VAL A 289 7.18 -8.29 22.15
C VAL A 289 7.50 -8.81 23.55
N PRO A 290 7.59 -10.13 23.79
CA PRO A 290 7.89 -10.68 25.09
C PRO A 290 9.26 -10.20 25.62
N GLU A 291 9.39 -10.04 26.93
CA GLU A 291 10.66 -9.69 27.55
C GLU A 291 11.74 -10.73 27.20
N GLY A 292 12.91 -10.23 26.79
CA GLY A 292 14.03 -11.07 26.34
C GLY A 292 13.86 -11.71 24.96
N CYS A 293 12.76 -11.44 24.25
CA CYS A 293 12.57 -11.87 22.87
C CYS A 293 13.36 -10.97 21.91
N ARG A 294 14.13 -11.57 21.01
CA ARG A 294 14.86 -10.84 19.96
C ARG A 294 14.01 -10.71 18.71
N VAL A 295 13.95 -9.51 18.16
CA VAL A 295 13.25 -9.20 16.91
C VAL A 295 14.27 -9.11 15.77
N HIS A 296 14.06 -9.88 14.71
CA HIS A 296 14.88 -9.93 13.53
C HIS A 296 14.09 -9.39 12.34
N MET A 297 14.67 -8.52 11.53
CA MET A 297 14.07 -8.04 10.29
C MET A 297 14.63 -8.86 9.12
N LEU A 298 13.84 -9.77 8.57
CA LEU A 298 14.22 -10.52 7.38
C LEU A 298 14.11 -9.64 6.13
N ALA A 299 12.98 -8.97 5.96
CA ALA A 299 12.78 -8.04 4.87
C ALA A 299 11.81 -6.93 5.27
N PRO A 300 12.22 -5.65 5.16
CA PRO A 300 11.36 -4.49 5.38
C PRO A 300 10.36 -4.31 4.21
N PRO A 301 9.37 -3.41 4.36
CA PRO A 301 8.35 -3.16 3.33
C PRO A 301 8.87 -2.77 1.95
N ASP A 302 10.01 -2.10 1.88
CA ASP A 302 10.72 -1.68 0.66
C ASP A 302 11.75 -2.71 0.18
N GLY A 303 11.95 -3.80 0.92
CA GLY A 303 12.92 -4.85 0.60
C GLY A 303 12.46 -5.84 -0.47
N ASP A 304 13.40 -6.65 -0.95
CA ASP A 304 13.15 -7.79 -1.83
C ASP A 304 12.67 -9.00 -1.00
N LEU A 305 11.36 -9.05 -0.76
CA LEU A 305 10.74 -10.11 0.05
C LEU A 305 10.94 -11.50 -0.54
N ALA A 306 10.86 -11.61 -1.86
CA ALA A 306 10.95 -12.91 -2.54
C ALA A 306 12.36 -13.50 -2.41
N THR A 307 13.36 -12.69 -2.68
CA THR A 307 14.77 -13.11 -2.53
C THR A 307 15.10 -13.40 -1.06
N ALA A 308 14.65 -12.56 -0.12
CA ALA A 308 14.88 -12.76 1.30
C ALA A 308 14.31 -14.09 1.83
N LEU A 309 13.05 -14.38 1.47
CA LEU A 309 12.40 -15.64 1.85
C LEU A 309 13.06 -16.84 1.18
N ALA A 310 13.44 -16.75 -0.10
CA ALA A 310 14.11 -17.82 -0.82
C ALA A 310 15.49 -18.13 -0.21
N MET A 311 16.31 -17.12 0.08
CA MET A 311 17.61 -17.31 0.74
C MET A 311 17.48 -17.93 2.12
N LEU A 312 16.51 -17.50 2.92
CA LEU A 312 16.27 -18.09 4.23
C LEU A 312 15.74 -19.52 4.13
N ALA A 313 14.81 -19.79 3.19
CA ALA A 313 14.29 -21.13 2.95
C ALA A 313 15.39 -22.12 2.58
N GLU A 314 16.27 -21.73 1.67
CA GLU A 314 17.45 -22.53 1.29
C GLU A 314 18.35 -22.80 2.51
N ARG A 315 18.65 -21.77 3.30
CA ARG A 315 19.54 -21.85 4.46
C ARG A 315 19.01 -22.79 5.56
N VAL A 316 17.69 -22.84 5.77
CA VAL A 316 17.07 -23.72 6.78
C VAL A 316 16.60 -25.07 6.19
N GLY A 317 16.80 -25.33 4.90
CA GLY A 317 16.37 -26.55 4.23
C GLY A 317 14.85 -26.66 4.07
N ALA A 318 14.16 -25.53 3.95
CA ALA A 318 12.70 -25.47 3.84
C ALA A 318 12.21 -25.73 2.41
N SER A 319 11.01 -26.31 2.27
CA SER A 319 10.27 -26.37 1.01
C SER A 319 9.74 -24.99 0.66
N THR A 320 9.80 -24.61 -0.61
CA THR A 320 9.17 -23.39 -1.13
C THR A 320 7.67 -23.57 -1.43
N ALA A 321 7.17 -24.82 -1.39
CA ALA A 321 5.76 -25.14 -1.49
C ALA A 321 5.10 -25.21 -0.10
N PRO A 322 3.80 -24.96 0.04
CA PRO A 322 3.11 -25.09 1.33
C PRO A 322 3.20 -26.53 1.84
N VAL A 323 3.79 -26.72 3.02
CA VAL A 323 3.89 -28.03 3.69
C VAL A 323 2.53 -28.43 4.28
N GLN A 324 1.78 -27.46 4.78
CA GLN A 324 0.41 -27.64 5.22
C GLN A 324 -0.51 -26.82 4.33
N GLN A 325 -1.67 -27.37 4.00
CA GLN A 325 -2.67 -26.69 3.18
C GLN A 325 -4.03 -26.73 3.88
N ALA A 326 -4.75 -25.64 3.84
CA ALA A 326 -6.11 -25.61 4.34
C ALA A 326 -7.00 -26.52 3.48
N ALA A 327 -7.86 -27.30 4.14
CA ALA A 327 -8.87 -28.09 3.47
C ALA A 327 -9.95 -27.18 2.85
N ALA A 328 -10.61 -27.69 1.81
CA ALA A 328 -11.80 -27.02 1.30
C ALA A 328 -12.90 -27.10 2.38
N PRO A 329 -13.58 -25.99 2.73
CA PRO A 329 -14.74 -26.06 3.59
C PRO A 329 -15.88 -26.80 2.88
N GLU A 330 -16.76 -27.42 3.64
CA GLU A 330 -18.01 -27.94 3.09
C GLU A 330 -18.85 -26.81 2.54
N LEU A 331 -19.47 -27.05 1.39
CA LEU A 331 -20.40 -26.05 0.82
C LEU A 331 -21.61 -25.90 1.76
N PRO A 332 -22.09 -24.68 1.99
CA PRO A 332 -23.30 -24.49 2.77
C PRO A 332 -24.45 -25.21 2.09
N THR A 333 -25.12 -26.09 2.84
CA THR A 333 -26.39 -26.68 2.42
C THR A 333 -27.48 -25.72 2.85
N GLY A 334 -28.07 -25.00 1.89
CA GLY A 334 -29.21 -24.10 2.09
C GLY A 334 -30.51 -24.84 2.29
#